data_4b56b2ce3aff23878e628be72f84eff9
#
_entry.id   4b56b2ce3aff23878e628be72f84eff9
#
_cell.length_a   1.000
_cell.length_b   1.000
_cell.length_c   1.000
_cell.angle_alpha   90.00
_cell.angle_beta   90.00
_cell.angle_gamma   90.00
#
_symmetry.space_group_name_H-M   'P 1'
#
loop_
_entity.id
_entity.type
_entity.pdbx_description
1 polymer ?
#
loop_
_entity_poly.entity_id
_entity_poly.type
_entity_poly.pdbx_seq_one_letter_code
_entity_poly.pdbx_strand_id
1 'polypeptide(L)'
;SPQQRKQAVENLEKLLGKRLFKKAAEQALKQLHEYDDQYSGADLLLYYQALTRLNALDDSINLDSILQEQMKRHGANPHFLRDAALLYQSACHTFKLVDGAYIRGAGPWDGEYSGEARDRVEALRCLVKAMQLAEKGNNMKLLGQLRFITAQALPVKGNRYAPLSAFQSYAALGNLTNLKELPDYVSREEASPFRNVATVPVMVNAGTGKPEVIFYHASSSWETAKNDGERMRWLLDAAIQANPELANQVNYFTASWCRRLFSYANTAPDQEFVYGPGNAGMVAGINPAELKTDQTIVKTDWTGNGKFLLTNLPPDYDFIRIASAVRITPKPDYYVNAANLAADEFLARNQRPAAAQFLGKILQTWNAQSWNKKDKEEFLDVADNLKKRIASITEPNGTFDMDKRTLLAGEPVTVSFSYRNASRARVAIRPVDMKRWQEERMDKVQTSKTLGKAYKDRYSNLGNLLFSLLHDSSYARYLGEEIKGDEITLTPGNRHLNHIAHIPVPTRKP
;
A
#
# COMPACT_ATOMS: atom_id res chain seq x y z
N SER A 1 13.78 -25.26 -28.06
CA SER A 1 14.97 -24.99 -27.22
C SER A 1 14.73 -23.77 -26.32
N PRO A 2 15.47 -23.58 -25.20
CA PRO A 2 15.34 -22.41 -24.34
C PRO A 2 15.48 -21.08 -25.09
N GLN A 3 16.29 -21.04 -26.13
CA GLN A 3 16.51 -19.84 -26.94
C GLN A 3 15.30 -19.50 -27.82
N GLN A 4 14.66 -20.51 -28.43
CA GLN A 4 13.40 -20.31 -29.18
C GLN A 4 12.28 -19.79 -28.30
N ARG A 5 12.19 -20.28 -27.08
CA ARG A 5 11.22 -19.85 -26.08
C ARG A 5 11.44 -18.38 -25.68
N LYS A 6 12.67 -18.00 -25.36
CA LYS A 6 13.01 -16.61 -25.07
C LYS A 6 12.62 -15.67 -26.22
N GLN A 7 12.93 -16.09 -27.46
CA GLN A 7 12.55 -15.32 -28.65
C GLN A 7 11.02 -15.21 -28.81
N ALA A 8 10.27 -16.25 -28.47
CA ALA A 8 8.82 -16.24 -28.54
C ALA A 8 8.18 -15.28 -27.52
N VAL A 9 8.72 -15.26 -26.28
CA VAL A 9 8.32 -14.32 -25.23
C VAL A 9 8.60 -12.89 -25.65
N GLU A 10 9.81 -12.58 -26.10
CA GLU A 10 10.21 -11.25 -26.57
C GLU A 10 9.32 -10.76 -27.74
N ASN A 11 8.95 -11.69 -28.62
CA ASN A 11 8.05 -11.34 -29.73
C ASN A 11 6.62 -11.06 -29.24
N LEU A 12 6.13 -11.81 -28.24
CA LEU A 12 4.82 -11.60 -27.65
C LEU A 12 4.75 -10.23 -26.94
N GLU A 13 5.79 -9.87 -26.16
CA GLU A 13 5.91 -8.55 -25.54
C GLU A 13 5.87 -7.41 -26.58
N LYS A 14 6.58 -7.59 -27.71
CA LYS A 14 6.55 -6.62 -28.82
C LYS A 14 5.16 -6.48 -29.43
N LEU A 15 4.44 -7.60 -29.62
CA LEU A 15 3.07 -7.57 -30.13
C LEU A 15 2.12 -6.85 -29.18
N LEU A 16 2.21 -7.12 -27.88
CA LEU A 16 1.42 -6.44 -26.84
C LEU A 16 1.74 -4.93 -26.77
N GLY A 17 3.02 -4.58 -26.83
CA GLY A 17 3.46 -3.18 -26.85
C GLY A 17 2.95 -2.41 -28.07
N LYS A 18 2.84 -3.08 -29.23
CA LYS A 18 2.24 -2.53 -30.45
C LYS A 18 0.72 -2.59 -30.50
N ARG A 19 0.05 -3.10 -29.46
CA ARG A 19 -1.41 -3.32 -29.37
C ARG A 19 -1.97 -4.24 -30.46
N LEU A 20 -1.17 -5.18 -30.97
CA LEU A 20 -1.58 -6.17 -31.94
C LEU A 20 -2.17 -7.40 -31.23
N PHE A 21 -3.25 -7.20 -30.48
CA PHE A 21 -3.78 -8.15 -29.49
C PHE A 21 -4.24 -9.48 -30.14
N LYS A 22 -4.85 -9.46 -31.32
CA LYS A 22 -5.24 -10.67 -32.03
C LYS A 22 -4.02 -11.56 -32.35
N LYS A 23 -2.98 -10.99 -32.94
CA LYS A 23 -1.73 -11.72 -33.24
C LYS A 23 -1.01 -12.19 -31.96
N ALA A 24 -1.06 -11.38 -30.90
CA ALA A 24 -0.51 -11.74 -29.61
C ALA A 24 -1.25 -12.95 -29.01
N ALA A 25 -2.56 -12.98 -29.07
CA ALA A 25 -3.37 -14.09 -28.58
C ALA A 25 -3.17 -15.38 -29.40
N GLU A 26 -3.14 -15.29 -30.73
CA GLU A 26 -2.84 -16.42 -31.62
C GLU A 26 -1.47 -17.02 -31.29
N GLN A 27 -0.46 -16.18 -31.09
CA GLN A 27 0.87 -16.63 -30.69
C GLN A 27 0.88 -17.22 -29.30
N ALA A 28 0.17 -16.62 -28.32
CA ALA A 28 0.06 -17.13 -26.97
C ALA A 28 -0.60 -18.52 -26.94
N LEU A 29 -1.70 -18.73 -27.65
CA LEU A 29 -2.35 -20.03 -27.78
C LEU A 29 -1.43 -21.08 -28.40
N LYS A 30 -0.70 -20.73 -29.46
CA LYS A 30 0.29 -21.63 -30.07
C LYS A 30 1.38 -22.02 -29.06
N GLN A 31 1.90 -21.09 -28.30
CA GLN A 31 2.92 -21.34 -27.28
C GLN A 31 2.39 -22.23 -26.15
N LEU A 32 1.15 -22.02 -25.69
CA LEU A 32 0.49 -22.86 -24.68
C LEU A 32 0.34 -24.32 -25.15
N HIS A 33 0.23 -24.56 -26.45
CA HIS A 33 0.15 -25.90 -27.03
C HIS A 33 1.51 -26.57 -27.27
N GLU A 34 2.54 -25.78 -27.59
CA GLU A 34 3.85 -26.30 -28.00
C GLU A 34 4.83 -26.59 -26.83
N TYR A 35 4.64 -25.94 -25.67
CA TYR A 35 5.57 -26.07 -24.54
C TYR A 35 5.02 -27.02 -23.47
N ASP A 36 5.38 -28.31 -23.58
CA ASP A 36 4.81 -29.34 -22.72
C ASP A 36 5.37 -29.38 -21.28
N ASP A 37 6.66 -29.32 -21.02
CA ASP A 37 7.18 -29.63 -19.67
C ASP A 37 8.19 -28.62 -19.10
N GLN A 38 8.58 -27.61 -19.85
CA GLN A 38 9.59 -26.64 -19.41
C GLN A 38 9.01 -25.25 -19.16
N TYR A 39 7.86 -25.22 -18.53
CA TYR A 39 7.10 -24.02 -18.33
C TYR A 39 7.75 -23.08 -17.30
N SER A 40 8.03 -21.81 -17.63
CA SER A 40 8.32 -20.77 -16.65
C SER A 40 7.08 -19.94 -16.37
N GLY A 41 6.86 -19.60 -15.11
CA GLY A 41 5.65 -18.91 -14.68
C GLY A 41 5.44 -17.52 -15.29
N ALA A 42 6.53 -16.84 -15.59
CA ALA A 42 6.46 -15.54 -16.26
C ALA A 42 5.81 -15.63 -17.64
N ASP A 43 6.06 -16.72 -18.37
CA ASP A 43 5.51 -16.92 -19.69
C ASP A 43 4.00 -17.14 -19.67
N LEU A 44 3.49 -17.87 -18.67
CA LEU A 44 2.05 -18.10 -18.53
C LEU A 44 1.29 -16.80 -18.28
N LEU A 45 1.77 -16.00 -17.36
CA LEU A 45 1.14 -14.71 -17.07
C LEU A 45 1.11 -13.81 -18.31
N LEU A 46 2.19 -13.79 -19.08
CA LEU A 46 2.26 -13.00 -20.32
C LEU A 46 1.28 -13.52 -21.38
N TYR A 47 1.17 -14.85 -21.54
CA TYR A 47 0.22 -15.47 -22.47
C TYR A 47 -1.22 -15.12 -22.11
N TYR A 48 -1.54 -15.18 -20.83
CA TYR A 48 -2.85 -14.80 -20.34
C TYR A 48 -3.14 -13.31 -20.45
N GLN A 49 -2.15 -12.45 -20.27
CA GLN A 49 -2.33 -11.02 -20.54
C GLN A 49 -2.72 -10.77 -22.01
N ALA A 50 -2.08 -11.50 -22.93
CA ALA A 50 -2.44 -11.42 -24.36
C ALA A 50 -3.88 -11.85 -24.61
N LEU A 51 -4.30 -12.98 -24.03
CA LEU A 51 -5.65 -13.50 -24.15
C LEU A 51 -6.70 -12.59 -23.50
N THR A 52 -6.41 -12.05 -22.32
CA THR A 52 -7.29 -11.10 -21.64
C THR A 52 -7.46 -9.81 -22.44
N ARG A 53 -6.39 -9.32 -23.09
CA ARG A 53 -6.47 -8.14 -23.97
C ARG A 53 -7.32 -8.39 -25.21
N LEU A 54 -7.31 -9.61 -25.74
CA LEU A 54 -8.16 -9.97 -26.86
C LEU A 54 -9.61 -10.15 -26.41
N ASN A 55 -9.85 -10.80 -25.28
CA ASN A 55 -11.19 -10.97 -24.72
C ASN A 55 -11.89 -9.62 -24.45
N ALA A 56 -11.12 -8.57 -24.16
CA ALA A 56 -11.65 -7.20 -24.04
C ALA A 56 -12.20 -6.64 -25.38
N LEU A 57 -11.83 -7.24 -26.51
CA LEU A 57 -12.23 -6.82 -27.87
C LEU A 57 -13.19 -7.82 -28.55
N ASP A 58 -13.18 -9.06 -28.08
CA ASP A 58 -13.91 -10.16 -28.68
C ASP A 58 -14.31 -11.18 -27.61
N ASP A 59 -15.58 -11.19 -27.22
CA ASP A 59 -16.15 -12.07 -26.19
C ASP A 59 -16.10 -13.57 -26.55
N SER A 60 -15.61 -13.92 -27.75
CA SER A 60 -15.53 -15.34 -28.22
C SER A 60 -14.44 -16.14 -27.47
N ILE A 61 -13.57 -15.49 -26.72
CA ILE A 61 -12.48 -16.17 -26.01
C ILE A 61 -12.92 -16.53 -24.59
N ASN A 62 -13.17 -17.82 -24.36
CA ASN A 62 -13.44 -18.32 -23.02
C ASN A 62 -12.14 -18.67 -22.29
N LEU A 63 -11.63 -17.71 -21.49
CA LEU A 63 -10.39 -17.85 -20.73
C LEU A 63 -10.45 -19.01 -19.72
N ASP A 64 -11.60 -19.24 -19.08
CA ASP A 64 -11.76 -20.30 -18.09
C ASP A 64 -11.68 -21.70 -18.75
N SER A 65 -12.25 -21.87 -19.95
CA SER A 65 -12.14 -23.13 -20.72
C SER A 65 -10.69 -23.40 -21.14
N ILE A 66 -9.97 -22.38 -21.59
CA ILE A 66 -8.55 -22.51 -21.96
C ILE A 66 -7.73 -22.91 -20.72
N LEU A 67 -7.95 -22.27 -19.57
CA LEU A 67 -7.24 -22.59 -18.34
C LEU A 67 -7.54 -24.01 -17.87
N GLN A 68 -8.80 -24.45 -17.94
CA GLN A 68 -9.18 -25.81 -17.57
C GLN A 68 -8.51 -26.87 -18.47
N GLU A 69 -8.38 -26.60 -19.78
CA GLU A 69 -7.67 -27.50 -20.70
C GLU A 69 -6.19 -27.59 -20.32
N GLN A 70 -5.54 -26.45 -20.05
CA GLN A 70 -4.15 -26.43 -19.61
C GLN A 70 -3.94 -27.10 -18.25
N MET A 71 -4.92 -26.97 -17.33
CA MET A 71 -4.91 -27.67 -16.05
C MET A 71 -4.96 -29.18 -16.19
N LYS A 72 -5.66 -29.72 -17.21
CA LYS A 72 -5.65 -31.16 -17.52
C LYS A 72 -4.29 -31.63 -18.01
N ARG A 73 -3.59 -30.82 -18.80
CA ARG A 73 -2.26 -31.16 -19.36
C ARG A 73 -1.14 -31.01 -18.34
N HIS A 74 -1.12 -29.91 -17.61
CA HIS A 74 0.01 -29.50 -16.78
C HIS A 74 -0.26 -29.58 -15.27
N GLY A 75 -1.40 -30.13 -14.85
CA GLY A 75 -1.81 -30.21 -13.44
C GLY A 75 -0.95 -31.10 -12.53
N ALA A 76 0.13 -31.71 -13.06
CA ALA A 76 1.18 -32.38 -12.30
C ALA A 76 2.45 -31.53 -12.12
N ASN A 77 2.50 -30.33 -12.73
CA ASN A 77 3.63 -29.41 -12.63
C ASN A 77 3.35 -28.36 -11.55
N PRO A 78 4.09 -28.32 -10.43
CA PRO A 78 3.86 -27.38 -9.34
C PRO A 78 4.10 -25.91 -9.74
N HIS A 79 4.97 -25.64 -10.71
CA HIS A 79 5.18 -24.30 -11.24
C HIS A 79 3.98 -23.81 -12.03
N PHE A 80 3.42 -24.68 -12.89
CA PHE A 80 2.20 -24.35 -13.62
C PHE A 80 1.04 -24.05 -12.66
N LEU A 81 0.84 -24.89 -11.65
CA LEU A 81 -0.23 -24.70 -10.66
C LEU A 81 -0.07 -23.40 -9.87
N ARG A 82 1.18 -23.03 -9.50
CA ARG A 82 1.45 -21.73 -8.88
C ARG A 82 0.97 -20.58 -9.77
N ASP A 83 1.28 -20.64 -11.05
CA ASP A 83 1.00 -19.56 -11.99
C ASP A 83 -0.48 -19.51 -12.36
N ALA A 84 -1.14 -20.66 -12.45
CA ALA A 84 -2.58 -20.73 -12.55
C ALA A 84 -3.28 -20.09 -11.33
N ALA A 85 -2.75 -20.31 -10.13
CA ALA A 85 -3.26 -19.65 -8.93
C ALA A 85 -3.11 -18.13 -8.97
N LEU A 86 -1.94 -17.63 -9.39
CA LEU A 86 -1.70 -16.19 -9.55
C LEU A 86 -2.63 -15.59 -10.61
N LEU A 87 -2.92 -16.36 -11.66
CA LEU A 87 -3.85 -15.96 -12.68
C LEU A 87 -5.26 -15.81 -12.13
N TYR A 88 -5.79 -16.80 -11.41
CA TYR A 88 -7.10 -16.69 -10.76
C TYR A 88 -7.17 -15.48 -9.81
N GLN A 89 -6.09 -15.14 -9.12
CA GLN A 89 -6.05 -13.97 -8.23
C GLN A 89 -5.99 -12.62 -8.97
N SER A 90 -5.51 -12.59 -10.19
CA SER A 90 -5.32 -11.37 -10.99
C SER A 90 -6.32 -11.18 -12.11
N ALA A 91 -7.09 -12.23 -12.44
CA ALA A 91 -8.10 -12.20 -13.47
C ALA A 91 -9.24 -11.23 -13.13
N CYS A 92 -10.04 -10.90 -14.14
CA CYS A 92 -11.29 -10.18 -13.91
C CYS A 92 -12.28 -11.12 -13.21
N HIS A 93 -12.81 -10.69 -12.08
CA HIS A 93 -13.75 -11.48 -11.27
C HIS A 93 -15.22 -11.20 -11.58
N THR A 94 -15.51 -10.42 -12.64
CA THR A 94 -16.88 -10.15 -13.08
C THR A 94 -17.28 -11.10 -14.18
N PHE A 95 -18.56 -11.49 -14.21
CA PHE A 95 -19.11 -12.46 -15.13
C PHE A 95 -20.45 -11.97 -15.71
N LYS A 96 -20.72 -12.36 -16.93
CA LYS A 96 -22.01 -12.24 -17.62
C LYS A 96 -22.70 -13.60 -17.62
N LEU A 97 -24.02 -13.63 -17.51
CA LEU A 97 -24.79 -14.83 -17.72
C LEU A 97 -25.26 -14.83 -19.19
N VAL A 98 -24.76 -15.77 -20.00
CA VAL A 98 -25.08 -15.90 -21.40
C VAL A 98 -25.54 -17.35 -21.66
N ASP A 99 -26.75 -17.52 -22.11
CA ASP A 99 -27.35 -18.84 -22.40
C ASP A 99 -27.20 -19.85 -21.25
N GLY A 100 -27.38 -19.37 -20.02
CA GLY A 100 -27.26 -20.18 -18.79
C GLY A 100 -25.83 -20.48 -18.34
N ALA A 101 -24.81 -19.96 -19.02
CA ALA A 101 -23.40 -20.09 -18.64
C ALA A 101 -22.81 -18.76 -18.13
N TYR A 102 -21.98 -18.84 -17.09
CA TYR A 102 -21.23 -17.68 -16.61
C TYR A 102 -19.95 -17.51 -17.42
N ILE A 103 -19.85 -16.41 -18.15
CA ILE A 103 -18.69 -16.07 -18.97
C ILE A 103 -17.96 -14.90 -18.31
N ARG A 104 -16.65 -15.04 -18.13
CA ARG A 104 -15.79 -14.02 -17.51
C ARG A 104 -15.75 -12.77 -18.38
N GLY A 105 -16.02 -11.60 -17.77
CA GLY A 105 -15.94 -10.31 -18.42
C GLY A 105 -14.49 -9.85 -18.65
N ALA A 106 -14.34 -8.90 -19.56
CA ALA A 106 -13.05 -8.34 -19.94
C ALA A 106 -12.52 -7.26 -18.96
N GLY A 107 -13.38 -6.72 -18.12
CA GLY A 107 -13.05 -5.65 -17.19
C GLY A 107 -13.97 -5.61 -15.97
N PRO A 108 -13.61 -4.80 -14.96
CA PRO A 108 -14.32 -4.78 -13.66
C PRO A 108 -15.76 -4.26 -13.75
N TRP A 109 -16.15 -3.69 -14.88
CA TRP A 109 -17.51 -3.17 -15.13
C TRP A 109 -18.27 -4.01 -16.19
N ASP A 110 -17.65 -5.06 -16.69
CA ASP A 110 -18.17 -5.88 -17.76
C ASP A 110 -18.76 -7.18 -17.21
N GLY A 111 -19.88 -7.08 -16.50
CA GLY A 111 -20.62 -8.20 -15.95
C GLY A 111 -21.48 -7.84 -14.75
N GLU A 112 -22.51 -8.60 -14.52
CA GLU A 112 -23.51 -8.40 -13.45
C GLU A 112 -23.25 -9.27 -12.24
N TYR A 113 -22.38 -10.28 -12.37
CA TYR A 113 -22.07 -11.26 -11.34
C TYR A 113 -20.60 -11.18 -10.92
N SER A 114 -20.32 -11.55 -9.68
CA SER A 114 -18.98 -11.72 -9.14
C SER A 114 -18.67 -13.19 -8.92
N GLY A 115 -17.50 -13.62 -9.39
CA GLY A 115 -16.93 -14.93 -9.12
C GLY A 115 -15.67 -14.85 -8.24
N GLU A 116 -15.43 -13.75 -7.52
CA GLU A 116 -14.21 -13.53 -6.73
C GLU A 116 -13.99 -14.64 -5.70
N ALA A 117 -15.04 -15.08 -5.02
CA ALA A 117 -14.95 -16.17 -4.04
C ALA A 117 -14.57 -17.50 -4.69
N ARG A 118 -15.11 -17.78 -5.89
CA ARG A 118 -14.78 -18.99 -6.68
C ARG A 118 -13.32 -18.96 -7.12
N ASP A 119 -12.88 -17.87 -7.71
CA ASP A 119 -11.49 -17.69 -8.17
C ASP A 119 -10.50 -17.83 -7.02
N ARG A 120 -10.86 -17.33 -5.84
CA ARG A 120 -10.05 -17.52 -4.62
C ARG A 120 -9.93 -19.00 -4.24
N VAL A 121 -11.03 -19.76 -4.27
CA VAL A 121 -11.03 -21.19 -3.96
C VAL A 121 -10.23 -21.97 -5.01
N GLU A 122 -10.39 -21.66 -6.31
CA GLU A 122 -9.59 -22.29 -7.37
C GLU A 122 -8.10 -21.98 -7.24
N ALA A 123 -7.74 -20.75 -6.93
CA ALA A 123 -6.34 -20.38 -6.65
C ALA A 123 -5.77 -21.19 -5.49
N LEU A 124 -6.51 -21.31 -4.38
CA LEU A 124 -6.07 -22.09 -3.23
C LEU A 124 -5.97 -23.60 -3.53
N ARG A 125 -6.92 -24.16 -4.32
CA ARG A 125 -6.81 -25.56 -4.79
C ARG A 125 -5.53 -25.80 -5.58
N CYS A 126 -5.21 -24.90 -6.51
CA CYS A 126 -3.97 -24.98 -7.27
C CYS A 126 -2.74 -24.92 -6.37
N LEU A 127 -2.69 -23.99 -5.41
CA LEU A 127 -1.58 -23.82 -4.49
C LEU A 127 -1.41 -25.03 -3.55
N VAL A 128 -2.49 -25.56 -2.99
CA VAL A 128 -2.43 -26.75 -2.13
C VAL A 128 -1.90 -27.95 -2.90
N LYS A 129 -2.40 -28.18 -4.13
CA LYS A 129 -1.87 -29.24 -4.98
C LYS A 129 -0.40 -29.02 -5.34
N ALA A 130 -0.01 -27.78 -5.64
CA ALA A 130 1.38 -27.46 -5.92
C ALA A 130 2.31 -27.73 -4.73
N MET A 131 1.88 -27.39 -3.51
CA MET A 131 2.63 -27.68 -2.28
C MET A 131 2.83 -29.18 -2.10
N GLN A 132 1.77 -30.00 -2.25
CA GLN A 132 1.85 -31.45 -2.17
C GLN A 132 2.82 -32.07 -3.18
N LEU A 133 2.81 -31.55 -4.41
CA LEU A 133 3.75 -32.00 -5.46
C LEU A 133 5.20 -31.58 -5.16
N ALA A 134 5.42 -30.35 -4.69
CA ALA A 134 6.74 -29.86 -4.31
C ALA A 134 7.33 -30.65 -3.13
N GLU A 135 6.49 -30.97 -2.13
CA GLU A 135 6.88 -31.75 -0.97
C GLU A 135 7.23 -33.19 -1.37
N LYS A 136 6.38 -33.84 -2.19
CA LYS A 136 6.64 -35.18 -2.75
C LYS A 136 7.92 -35.22 -3.58
N GLY A 137 8.21 -34.15 -4.31
CA GLY A 137 9.43 -34.00 -5.11
C GLY A 137 10.65 -33.53 -4.32
N ASN A 138 10.56 -33.38 -2.99
CA ASN A 138 11.60 -32.86 -2.09
C ASN A 138 12.19 -31.51 -2.53
N ASN A 139 11.37 -30.66 -3.19
CA ASN A 139 11.79 -29.32 -3.62
C ASN A 139 11.45 -28.30 -2.53
N MET A 140 12.26 -28.27 -1.47
CA MET A 140 12.01 -27.43 -0.29
C MET A 140 12.04 -25.94 -0.61
N LYS A 141 12.89 -25.51 -1.55
CA LYS A 141 12.91 -24.08 -1.97
C LYS A 141 11.60 -23.65 -2.61
N LEU A 142 11.07 -24.44 -3.52
CA LEU A 142 9.75 -24.21 -4.13
C LEU A 142 8.63 -24.33 -3.11
N LEU A 143 8.67 -25.32 -2.23
CA LEU A 143 7.68 -25.52 -1.17
C LEU A 143 7.57 -24.29 -0.27
N GLY A 144 8.71 -23.70 0.16
CA GLY A 144 8.73 -22.47 0.93
C GLY A 144 8.06 -21.30 0.18
N GLN A 145 8.39 -21.15 -1.11
CA GLN A 145 7.76 -20.12 -1.95
C GLN A 145 6.25 -20.32 -2.07
N LEU A 146 5.79 -21.54 -2.30
CA LEU A 146 4.37 -21.85 -2.42
C LEU A 146 3.62 -21.61 -1.11
N ARG A 147 4.19 -22.00 0.04
CA ARG A 147 3.62 -21.71 1.36
C ARG A 147 3.45 -20.20 1.58
N PHE A 148 4.46 -19.42 1.23
CA PHE A 148 4.39 -17.97 1.35
C PHE A 148 3.33 -17.35 0.43
N ILE A 149 3.27 -17.75 -0.84
CA ILE A 149 2.23 -17.30 -1.79
C ILE A 149 0.83 -17.68 -1.28
N THR A 150 0.68 -18.89 -0.75
CA THR A 150 -0.59 -19.35 -0.18
C THR A 150 -1.00 -18.51 1.03
N ALA A 151 -0.06 -18.18 1.93
CA ALA A 151 -0.32 -17.29 3.06
C ALA A 151 -0.81 -15.91 2.59
N GLN A 152 -0.25 -15.38 1.49
CA GLN A 152 -0.69 -14.11 0.89
C GLN A 152 -2.05 -14.18 0.18
N ALA A 153 -2.48 -15.38 -0.21
CA ALA A 153 -3.75 -15.61 -0.89
C ALA A 153 -4.94 -15.78 0.07
N LEU A 154 -4.67 -16.12 1.33
CA LEU A 154 -5.72 -16.33 2.33
C LEU A 154 -6.46 -15.05 2.74
N PRO A 155 -5.82 -13.88 2.96
CA PRO A 155 -6.54 -12.64 3.21
C PRO A 155 -7.36 -12.23 1.98
N VAL A 156 -8.62 -11.89 2.19
CA VAL A 156 -9.47 -11.34 1.12
C VAL A 156 -8.89 -9.98 0.70
N LYS A 157 -8.62 -9.82 -0.58
CA LYS A 157 -8.12 -8.54 -1.12
C LYS A 157 -9.26 -7.54 -1.19
N GLY A 158 -9.13 -6.42 -0.52
CA GLY A 158 -10.10 -5.34 -0.60
C GLY A 158 -9.92 -4.45 -1.82
N ASN A 159 -10.98 -3.73 -2.16
CA ASN A 159 -10.95 -2.71 -3.18
C ASN A 159 -10.00 -1.57 -2.76
N ARG A 160 -9.06 -1.17 -3.64
CA ARG A 160 -8.10 -0.07 -3.39
C ARG A 160 -8.76 1.28 -3.08
N TYR A 161 -10.04 1.44 -3.39
CA TYR A 161 -10.82 2.65 -3.11
C TYR A 161 -11.64 2.56 -1.82
N ALA A 162 -11.52 1.44 -1.09
CA ALA A 162 -12.19 1.31 0.19
C ALA A 162 -11.57 2.29 1.21
N PRO A 163 -12.37 2.92 2.08
CA PRO A 163 -11.84 3.75 3.16
C PRO A 163 -10.90 2.93 4.05
N LEU A 164 -9.93 3.60 4.70
CA LEU A 164 -8.95 2.95 5.59
C LEU A 164 -9.59 1.99 6.60
N SER A 165 -10.80 2.32 7.04
CA SER A 165 -11.66 1.47 7.84
C SER A 165 -11.93 0.10 7.21
N ALA A 166 -12.06 0.01 5.92
CA ALA A 166 -12.26 -1.25 5.22
C ALA A 166 -10.98 -2.11 5.16
N PHE A 167 -9.78 -1.53 5.27
CA PHE A 167 -8.53 -2.30 5.32
C PHE A 167 -8.43 -3.16 6.58
N GLN A 168 -8.93 -2.70 7.70
CA GLN A 168 -8.97 -3.52 8.92
C GLN A 168 -9.91 -4.72 8.78
N SER A 169 -11.03 -4.54 8.08
CA SER A 169 -11.99 -5.62 7.85
C SER A 169 -11.46 -6.73 6.94
N TYR A 170 -10.65 -6.36 5.94
CA TYR A 170 -10.04 -7.32 5.00
C TYR A 170 -8.90 -8.13 5.60
N ALA A 171 -8.36 -7.70 6.71
CA ALA A 171 -7.29 -8.39 7.38
C ALA A 171 -7.82 -9.37 8.47
N ALA A 172 -9.10 -9.29 8.81
CA ALA A 172 -9.72 -10.24 9.74
C ALA A 172 -10.00 -11.57 9.02
N LEU A 173 -9.28 -12.60 9.41
CA LEU A 173 -9.43 -13.96 8.89
C LEU A 173 -10.27 -14.73 9.89
N GLY A 174 -11.58 -14.88 9.63
CA GLY A 174 -12.49 -15.52 10.57
C GLY A 174 -12.92 -16.93 10.18
N ASN A 175 -13.08 -17.17 8.90
CA ASN A 175 -13.74 -18.36 8.40
C ASN A 175 -12.77 -19.34 7.75
N LEU A 176 -13.01 -20.64 8.01
CA LEU A 176 -12.31 -21.72 7.34
C LEU A 176 -12.73 -21.75 5.87
N THR A 177 -11.77 -21.60 4.95
CA THR A 177 -12.02 -21.73 3.53
C THR A 177 -12.31 -23.18 3.14
N ASN A 178 -13.52 -23.46 2.66
CA ASN A 178 -13.88 -24.76 2.12
C ASN A 178 -13.29 -24.92 0.70
N LEU A 179 -12.37 -25.88 0.55
CA LEU A 179 -11.80 -26.19 -0.77
C LEU A 179 -12.53 -27.32 -1.51
N LYS A 180 -13.53 -27.96 -0.89
CA LYS A 180 -14.27 -29.08 -1.50
C LYS A 180 -15.31 -28.58 -2.49
N GLU A 181 -15.94 -27.44 -2.18
CA GLU A 181 -17.02 -26.87 -2.95
C GLU A 181 -16.61 -25.50 -3.49
N LEU A 182 -17.10 -25.17 -4.69
CA LEU A 182 -16.95 -23.83 -5.23
C LEU A 182 -18.11 -22.97 -4.77
N PRO A 183 -17.87 -21.77 -4.27
CA PRO A 183 -18.93 -20.81 -4.00
C PRO A 183 -19.73 -20.48 -5.28
N ASP A 184 -21.00 -20.13 -5.11
CA ASP A 184 -21.83 -19.68 -6.21
C ASP A 184 -21.38 -18.32 -6.76
N TYR A 185 -21.75 -18.03 -7.99
CA TYR A 185 -21.68 -16.67 -8.50
C TYR A 185 -22.78 -15.84 -7.82
N VAL A 186 -22.41 -14.65 -7.38
CA VAL A 186 -23.31 -13.74 -6.67
C VAL A 186 -23.49 -12.46 -7.48
N SER A 187 -24.64 -11.79 -7.35
CA SER A 187 -24.81 -10.47 -7.97
C SER A 187 -23.76 -9.49 -7.43
N ARG A 188 -23.38 -8.50 -8.22
CA ARG A 188 -22.38 -7.49 -7.78
C ARG A 188 -22.84 -6.72 -6.56
N GLU A 189 -24.13 -6.53 -6.38
CA GLU A 189 -24.69 -5.88 -5.21
C GLU A 189 -24.51 -6.72 -3.95
N GLU A 190 -24.65 -8.04 -4.06
CA GLU A 190 -24.44 -8.99 -2.97
C GLU A 190 -22.96 -9.23 -2.68
N ALA A 191 -22.14 -9.20 -3.72
CA ALA A 191 -20.68 -9.34 -3.64
C ALA A 191 -19.99 -8.13 -3.02
N SER A 192 -20.73 -7.07 -2.67
CA SER A 192 -20.12 -5.89 -2.05
C SER A 192 -19.34 -6.30 -0.80
N PRO A 193 -18.03 -6.10 -0.79
CA PRO A 193 -17.15 -6.53 0.30
C PRO A 193 -17.50 -5.90 1.65
N PHE A 194 -18.40 -4.91 1.63
CA PHE A 194 -18.82 -4.16 2.81
C PHE A 194 -19.99 -4.79 3.58
N ARG A 195 -20.68 -5.81 3.04
CA ARG A 195 -21.89 -6.33 3.65
C ARG A 195 -21.67 -7.36 4.77
N ASN A 196 -20.54 -8.10 4.78
CA ASN A 196 -20.41 -9.28 5.65
C ASN A 196 -19.05 -9.45 6.32
N VAL A 197 -18.24 -8.41 6.46
CA VAL A 197 -16.90 -8.54 7.01
C VAL A 197 -16.85 -7.93 8.42
N ALA A 198 -16.33 -8.71 9.37
CA ALA A 198 -15.99 -8.19 10.69
C ALA A 198 -15.04 -6.98 10.53
N THR A 199 -15.45 -5.84 11.03
CA THR A 199 -14.85 -4.54 10.72
C THR A 199 -13.67 -4.19 11.59
N VAL A 200 -13.33 -5.02 12.59
CA VAL A 200 -12.21 -4.82 13.53
C VAL A 200 -11.68 -6.18 13.99
N PRO A 201 -10.41 -6.29 14.40
CA PRO A 201 -9.86 -7.53 14.95
C PRO A 201 -10.39 -7.80 16.36
N VAL A 202 -11.68 -7.60 16.57
CA VAL A 202 -12.35 -7.70 17.87
C VAL A 202 -13.63 -8.52 17.71
N MET A 203 -13.83 -9.48 18.61
CA MET A 203 -15.09 -10.19 18.77
C MET A 203 -15.71 -9.88 20.14
N VAL A 204 -17.03 -9.97 20.22
CA VAL A 204 -17.72 -9.95 21.52
C VAL A 204 -17.64 -11.36 22.11
N ASN A 205 -17.01 -11.48 23.24
CA ASN A 205 -16.97 -12.74 23.99
C ASN A 205 -18.38 -13.09 24.46
N ALA A 206 -18.91 -14.23 24.01
CA ALA A 206 -20.28 -14.65 24.29
C ALA A 206 -20.55 -14.90 25.80
N GLY A 207 -19.52 -15.24 26.58
CA GLY A 207 -19.65 -15.50 28.01
C GLY A 207 -19.61 -14.24 28.88
N THR A 208 -18.85 -13.20 28.44
CA THR A 208 -18.64 -11.97 29.22
C THR A 208 -19.36 -10.76 28.66
N GLY A 209 -19.82 -10.82 27.41
CA GLY A 209 -20.40 -9.68 26.68
C GLY A 209 -19.39 -8.55 26.38
N LYS A 210 -18.09 -8.79 26.61
CA LYS A 210 -17.04 -7.78 26.43
C LYS A 210 -16.33 -7.97 25.09
N PRO A 211 -15.86 -6.89 24.46
CA PRO A 211 -15.03 -6.99 23.28
C PRO A 211 -13.65 -7.55 23.63
N GLU A 212 -13.21 -8.55 22.87
CA GLU A 212 -11.88 -9.16 22.96
C GLU A 212 -11.15 -9.12 21.63
N VAL A 213 -9.85 -8.87 21.67
CA VAL A 213 -9.01 -8.85 20.47
C VAL A 213 -8.68 -10.27 20.05
N ILE A 214 -8.80 -10.54 18.75
CA ILE A 214 -8.53 -11.85 18.18
C ILE A 214 -7.07 -11.92 17.76
N PHE A 215 -6.34 -12.89 18.31
CA PHE A 215 -4.99 -13.27 17.87
C PHE A 215 -5.01 -14.68 17.33
N TYR A 216 -4.62 -14.83 16.07
CA TYR A 216 -4.46 -16.14 15.43
C TYR A 216 -3.05 -16.66 15.67
N HIS A 217 -2.92 -17.84 16.23
CA HIS A 217 -1.63 -18.52 16.42
C HIS A 217 -1.45 -19.63 15.39
N ALA A 218 -0.20 -19.98 15.09
CA ALA A 218 0.09 -21.03 14.13
C ALA A 218 -0.47 -22.39 14.63
N SER A 219 -1.20 -23.07 13.77
CA SER A 219 -1.57 -24.48 13.97
C SER A 219 -0.37 -25.40 13.70
N SER A 220 -0.53 -26.70 13.96
CA SER A 220 0.52 -27.67 13.63
C SER A 220 0.55 -28.06 12.15
N SER A 221 -0.55 -27.91 11.42
CA SER A 221 -0.66 -28.19 9.99
C SER A 221 -1.81 -27.43 9.34
N TRP A 222 -1.90 -27.52 8.01
CA TRP A 222 -3.03 -27.00 7.24
C TRP A 222 -4.37 -27.59 7.71
N GLU A 223 -4.41 -28.90 7.97
CA GLU A 223 -5.61 -29.66 8.30
C GLU A 223 -6.10 -29.38 9.72
N THR A 224 -5.18 -29.12 10.65
CA THR A 224 -5.50 -28.87 12.06
C THR A 224 -5.91 -27.42 12.33
N ALA A 225 -5.70 -26.52 11.38
CA ALA A 225 -6.08 -25.12 11.51
C ALA A 225 -7.61 -24.99 11.57
N LYS A 226 -8.11 -24.29 12.59
CA LYS A 226 -9.54 -24.07 12.82
C LYS A 226 -10.12 -22.96 11.95
N ASN A 227 -9.27 -22.06 11.45
CA ASN A 227 -9.64 -20.92 10.64
C ASN A 227 -8.49 -20.53 9.71
N ASP A 228 -8.76 -19.61 8.77
CA ASP A 228 -7.78 -19.15 7.80
C ASP A 228 -6.65 -18.33 8.46
N GLY A 229 -6.90 -17.69 9.59
CA GLY A 229 -5.88 -16.96 10.34
C GLY A 229 -4.81 -17.89 10.92
N GLU A 230 -5.21 -18.97 11.58
CA GLU A 230 -4.29 -20.00 12.08
C GLU A 230 -3.52 -20.66 10.94
N ARG A 231 -4.21 -20.93 9.82
CA ARG A 231 -3.61 -21.50 8.61
C ARG A 231 -2.56 -20.58 7.99
N MET A 232 -2.86 -19.29 7.93
CA MET A 232 -1.91 -18.30 7.43
C MET A 232 -0.66 -18.23 8.31
N ARG A 233 -0.82 -18.22 9.64
CA ARG A 233 0.32 -18.17 10.58
C ARG A 233 1.20 -19.39 10.42
N TRP A 234 0.59 -20.60 10.35
CA TRP A 234 1.33 -21.82 10.09
C TRP A 234 2.11 -21.78 8.76
N LEU A 235 1.47 -21.31 7.68
CA LEU A 235 2.12 -21.20 6.36
C LEU A 235 3.34 -20.27 6.38
N LEU A 236 3.26 -19.14 7.10
CA LEU A 236 4.36 -18.19 7.21
C LEU A 236 5.57 -18.81 7.92
N ASP A 237 5.35 -19.49 9.03
CA ASP A 237 6.40 -20.19 9.77
C ASP A 237 7.00 -21.34 8.94
N ALA A 238 6.14 -22.16 8.35
CA ALA A 238 6.54 -23.28 7.52
C ALA A 238 7.25 -22.85 6.21
N ALA A 239 6.97 -21.64 5.69
CA ALA A 239 7.69 -21.09 4.55
C ALA A 239 9.16 -20.83 4.87
N ILE A 240 9.43 -20.21 6.03
CA ILE A 240 10.81 -19.95 6.49
C ILE A 240 11.54 -21.26 6.79
N GLN A 241 10.87 -22.23 7.41
CA GLN A 241 11.46 -23.55 7.70
C GLN A 241 11.89 -24.27 6.42
N ALA A 242 11.05 -24.22 5.36
CA ALA A 242 11.36 -24.84 4.08
C ALA A 242 12.38 -24.06 3.25
N ASN A 243 12.36 -22.74 3.32
CA ASN A 243 13.26 -21.86 2.59
C ASN A 243 13.67 -20.65 3.45
N PRO A 244 14.78 -20.73 4.21
CA PRO A 244 15.25 -19.64 5.07
C PRO A 244 15.56 -18.33 4.33
N GLU A 245 15.81 -18.36 3.01
CA GLU A 245 16.02 -17.15 2.19
C GLU A 245 14.79 -16.24 2.16
N LEU A 246 13.61 -16.77 2.47
CA LEU A 246 12.35 -16.01 2.51
C LEU A 246 12.15 -15.24 3.83
N ALA A 247 12.99 -15.41 4.84
CA ALA A 247 12.76 -14.85 6.16
C ALA A 247 12.47 -13.33 6.15
N ASN A 248 13.21 -12.56 5.36
CA ASN A 248 12.99 -11.12 5.24
C ASN A 248 11.63 -10.77 4.59
N GLN A 249 11.25 -11.51 3.54
CA GLN A 249 9.97 -11.30 2.85
C GLN A 249 8.79 -11.65 3.77
N VAL A 250 8.90 -12.79 4.45
CA VAL A 250 7.87 -13.27 5.39
C VAL A 250 7.74 -12.31 6.58
N ASN A 251 8.86 -11.91 7.19
CA ASN A 251 8.84 -10.98 8.32
C ASN A 251 8.26 -9.62 7.92
N TYR A 252 8.65 -9.07 6.77
CA TYR A 252 8.08 -7.82 6.27
C TYR A 252 6.58 -7.94 5.97
N PHE A 253 6.14 -9.03 5.34
CA PHE A 253 4.73 -9.29 5.09
C PHE A 253 3.97 -9.38 6.41
N THR A 254 4.47 -10.16 7.38
CA THR A 254 3.87 -10.34 8.70
C THR A 254 3.76 -9.00 9.44
N ALA A 255 4.83 -8.22 9.49
CA ALA A 255 4.82 -6.90 10.11
C ALA A 255 3.81 -5.96 9.43
N SER A 256 3.78 -5.95 8.09
CA SER A 256 2.85 -5.14 7.31
C SER A 256 1.40 -5.55 7.55
N TRP A 257 1.11 -6.85 7.61
CA TRP A 257 -0.22 -7.38 7.90
C TRP A 257 -0.66 -7.04 9.33
N CYS A 258 0.19 -7.29 10.33
CA CYS A 258 -0.11 -6.94 11.73
C CYS A 258 -0.31 -5.43 11.90
N ARG A 259 0.51 -4.60 11.23
CA ARG A 259 0.34 -3.14 11.27
C ARG A 259 -1.01 -2.70 10.69
N ARG A 260 -1.49 -3.30 9.62
CA ARG A 260 -2.83 -3.00 9.07
C ARG A 260 -3.93 -3.22 10.08
N LEU A 261 -3.81 -4.27 10.91
CA LEU A 261 -4.77 -4.60 11.96
C LEU A 261 -4.64 -3.69 13.18
N PHE A 262 -3.42 -3.39 13.60
CA PHE A 262 -3.10 -2.91 14.93
C PHE A 262 -2.36 -1.57 14.96
N SER A 263 -2.12 -0.91 13.81
CA SER A 263 -1.49 0.40 13.79
C SER A 263 -2.37 1.45 14.46
N TYR A 264 -1.77 2.29 15.28
CA TYR A 264 -2.43 3.45 15.85
C TYR A 264 -3.00 4.39 14.76
N ALA A 265 -2.26 4.58 13.66
CA ALA A 265 -2.73 5.41 12.55
C ALA A 265 -4.04 4.94 11.91
N ASN A 266 -4.31 3.62 11.95
CA ASN A 266 -5.55 3.04 11.41
C ASN A 266 -6.71 3.09 12.41
N THR A 267 -6.43 3.26 13.69
CA THR A 267 -7.42 3.29 14.76
C THR A 267 -7.77 4.70 15.20
N ALA A 268 -6.92 5.69 14.87
CA ALA A 268 -7.18 7.08 15.23
C ALA A 268 -8.47 7.58 14.55
N PRO A 269 -9.43 8.13 15.33
CA PRO A 269 -10.58 8.78 14.74
C PRO A 269 -10.09 10.04 14.01
N ASP A 270 -10.57 10.24 12.81
CA ASP A 270 -10.38 11.40 11.94
C ASP A 270 -9.08 12.21 12.05
N GLN A 271 -8.50 12.54 10.91
CA GLN A 271 -7.17 13.19 10.77
C GLN A 271 -6.98 14.49 11.56
N GLU A 272 -8.01 15.10 12.09
CA GLU A 272 -7.94 16.30 12.96
C GLU A 272 -7.17 16.07 14.26
N PHE A 273 -7.13 14.84 14.77
CA PHE A 273 -6.41 14.53 16.00
C PHE A 273 -4.89 14.32 15.82
N VAL A 274 -4.45 14.08 14.62
CA VAL A 274 -3.03 13.77 14.34
C VAL A 274 -2.15 15.02 14.29
N TYR A 275 -2.71 16.22 14.10
CA TYR A 275 -1.97 17.45 13.83
C TYR A 275 -2.26 18.63 14.74
N GLY A 276 -3.12 18.49 15.75
CA GLY A 276 -3.42 19.57 16.69
C GLY A 276 -2.28 19.84 17.68
N PRO A 277 -1.91 21.11 17.94
CA PRO A 277 -0.93 21.45 18.96
C PRO A 277 -1.52 21.26 20.36
N GLY A 278 -0.78 20.63 21.24
CA GLY A 278 -1.01 20.63 22.67
C GLY A 278 -1.96 19.58 23.24
N ASN A 279 -2.87 19.03 22.44
CA ASN A 279 -3.71 17.89 22.82
C ASN A 279 -3.55 16.75 21.83
N ALA A 280 -2.32 16.37 21.53
CA ALA A 280 -2.02 15.32 20.58
C ALA A 280 -2.74 14.02 20.97
N GLY A 281 -3.98 13.93 20.50
CA GLY A 281 -4.64 12.69 20.27
C GLY A 281 -4.76 11.73 21.46
N MET A 282 -5.22 12.20 22.62
CA MET A 282 -5.67 11.25 23.64
C MET A 282 -6.89 10.51 23.10
N VAL A 283 -6.73 9.24 22.82
CA VAL A 283 -7.83 8.37 22.43
C VAL A 283 -8.36 7.70 23.69
N ALA A 284 -9.59 8.04 24.09
CA ALA A 284 -10.22 7.52 25.31
C ALA A 284 -9.36 7.66 26.59
N GLY A 285 -8.62 8.78 26.73
CA GLY A 285 -7.76 9.02 27.89
C GLY A 285 -6.36 8.38 27.78
N ILE A 286 -6.03 7.70 26.66
CA ILE A 286 -4.74 7.07 26.44
C ILE A 286 -3.85 7.99 25.60
N ASN A 287 -2.66 8.31 26.11
CA ASN A 287 -1.66 9.09 25.39
C ASN A 287 -0.84 8.15 24.47
N PRO A 288 -0.94 8.27 23.13
CA PRO A 288 -0.21 7.39 22.22
C PRO A 288 1.32 7.54 22.33
N ALA A 289 1.80 8.70 22.79
CA ALA A 289 3.24 8.92 22.99
C ALA A 289 3.84 8.08 24.14
N GLU A 290 3.00 7.50 24.99
CA GLU A 290 3.40 6.66 26.13
C GLU A 290 3.26 5.17 25.84
N LEU A 291 2.72 4.79 24.67
CA LEU A 291 2.58 3.39 24.28
C LEU A 291 3.96 2.72 24.18
N LYS A 292 4.08 1.52 24.74
CA LYS A 292 5.24 0.64 24.51
C LYS A 292 5.20 0.10 23.07
N THR A 293 6.29 -0.47 22.60
CA THR A 293 6.36 -1.06 21.26
C THR A 293 5.34 -2.17 21.05
N ASP A 294 5.12 -2.99 22.08
CA ASP A 294 4.18 -4.10 22.14
C ASP A 294 2.74 -3.68 22.54
N GLN A 295 2.45 -2.38 22.59
CA GLN A 295 1.12 -1.87 22.91
C GLN A 295 0.49 -1.17 21.73
N THR A 296 -0.83 -1.23 21.64
CA THR A 296 -1.63 -0.50 20.67
C THR A 296 -3.01 -0.16 21.22
N ILE A 297 -3.74 0.66 20.49
CA ILE A 297 -5.14 1.00 20.76
C ILE A 297 -5.98 0.39 19.64
N VAL A 298 -6.96 -0.42 19.99
CA VAL A 298 -7.87 -1.08 19.06
C VAL A 298 -9.26 -0.44 19.17
N LYS A 299 -9.86 -0.11 18.03
CA LYS A 299 -11.25 0.34 17.97
C LYS A 299 -12.19 -0.86 18.05
N THR A 300 -13.21 -0.80 18.90
CA THR A 300 -14.11 -1.93 19.15
C THR A 300 -15.36 -1.95 18.28
N ASP A 301 -15.69 -0.84 17.63
CA ASP A 301 -16.77 -0.75 16.65
C ASP A 301 -16.52 0.36 15.61
N TRP A 302 -17.34 0.38 14.55
CA TRP A 302 -17.26 1.33 13.44
C TRP A 302 -18.28 2.47 13.51
N THR A 303 -19.18 2.42 14.48
CA THR A 303 -20.19 3.44 14.64
C THR A 303 -19.58 4.63 15.36
N GLY A 304 -19.09 5.62 14.69
CA GLY A 304 -18.50 6.92 15.13
C GLY A 304 -18.21 7.16 16.63
N ASN A 305 -18.93 6.50 17.52
CA ASN A 305 -18.79 6.52 18.99
C ASN A 305 -17.96 5.34 19.53
N GLY A 306 -17.13 4.71 18.69
CA GLY A 306 -16.39 3.50 19.01
C GLY A 306 -15.60 3.60 20.31
N LYS A 307 -15.74 2.59 21.14
CA LYS A 307 -14.90 2.40 22.31
C LYS A 307 -13.52 1.96 21.85
N PHE A 308 -12.49 2.42 22.55
CA PHE A 308 -11.10 2.05 22.30
C PHE A 308 -10.59 1.18 23.43
N LEU A 309 -9.79 0.19 23.07
CA LEU A 309 -9.19 -0.76 23.99
C LEU A 309 -7.67 -0.71 23.89
N LEU A 310 -7.00 -0.39 25.01
CA LEU A 310 -5.56 -0.58 25.12
C LEU A 310 -5.25 -2.06 25.11
N THR A 311 -4.40 -2.47 24.19
CA THR A 311 -4.11 -3.88 23.92
C THR A 311 -2.62 -4.13 23.92
N ASN A 312 -2.17 -5.18 24.61
CA ASN A 312 -0.80 -5.67 24.52
C ASN A 312 -0.74 -6.68 23.37
N LEU A 313 0.19 -6.48 22.45
CA LEU A 313 0.41 -7.36 21.32
C LEU A 313 1.29 -8.55 21.74
N PRO A 314 0.88 -9.79 21.47
CA PRO A 314 1.77 -10.93 21.60
C PRO A 314 3.04 -10.75 20.74
N PRO A 315 4.16 -11.41 21.07
CA PRO A 315 5.41 -11.24 20.33
C PRO A 315 5.30 -11.49 18.83
N ASP A 316 4.45 -12.39 18.39
CA ASP A 316 4.19 -12.71 16.99
C ASP A 316 3.26 -11.71 16.30
N TYR A 317 2.71 -10.71 17.04
CA TYR A 317 1.93 -9.58 16.55
C TYR A 317 2.59 -8.23 16.77
N ASP A 318 3.68 -8.15 17.53
CA ASP A 318 4.47 -6.92 17.68
C ASP A 318 5.18 -6.60 16.35
N PHE A 319 4.49 -5.86 15.51
CA PHE A 319 4.94 -5.56 14.15
C PHE A 319 6.19 -4.65 14.13
N ILE A 320 6.45 -3.85 15.18
CA ILE A 320 7.69 -3.08 15.31
C ILE A 320 8.86 -4.03 15.55
N ARG A 321 8.69 -5.00 16.45
CA ARG A 321 9.68 -6.04 16.74
C ARG A 321 9.94 -6.91 15.51
N ILE A 322 8.88 -7.35 14.82
CA ILE A 322 8.99 -8.20 13.63
C ILE A 322 9.69 -7.43 12.49
N ALA A 323 9.34 -6.16 12.27
CA ALA A 323 10.01 -5.31 11.29
C ALA A 323 11.50 -5.11 11.62
N SER A 324 11.84 -4.98 12.91
CA SER A 324 13.22 -4.85 13.37
C SER A 324 14.06 -6.13 13.20
N ALA A 325 13.42 -7.29 13.01
CA ALA A 325 14.10 -8.56 12.74
C ALA A 325 14.48 -8.76 11.26
N VAL A 326 13.99 -7.91 10.35
CA VAL A 326 14.36 -7.93 8.93
C VAL A 326 15.82 -7.52 8.78
N ARG A 327 16.62 -8.35 8.10
CA ARG A 327 18.08 -8.17 7.99
C ARG A 327 18.45 -7.53 6.65
N ILE A 328 19.59 -6.88 6.60
CA ILE A 328 20.18 -6.42 5.34
C ILE A 328 20.61 -7.64 4.51
N THR A 329 20.21 -7.65 3.26
CA THR A 329 20.60 -8.63 2.24
C THR A 329 21.03 -7.90 0.99
N PRO A 330 21.61 -8.60 -0.01
CA PRO A 330 21.94 -8.00 -1.31
C PRO A 330 20.73 -7.38 -2.06
N LYS A 331 19.50 -7.69 -1.63
CA LYS A 331 18.28 -7.00 -2.09
C LYS A 331 17.62 -6.32 -0.88
N PRO A 332 17.99 -5.08 -0.58
CA PRO A 332 17.68 -4.43 0.69
C PRO A 332 16.24 -3.89 0.79
N ASP A 333 15.42 -4.00 -0.24
CA ASP A 333 14.08 -3.41 -0.29
C ASP A 333 13.22 -3.74 0.94
N TYR A 334 13.23 -5.01 1.36
CA TYR A 334 12.47 -5.42 2.55
C TYR A 334 13.02 -4.80 3.83
N TYR A 335 14.33 -4.62 3.94
CA TYR A 335 14.95 -3.98 5.10
C TYR A 335 14.55 -2.51 5.21
N VAL A 336 14.65 -1.77 4.12
CA VAL A 336 14.25 -0.34 4.06
C VAL A 336 12.77 -0.17 4.30
N ASN A 337 11.95 -1.00 3.68
CA ASN A 337 10.50 -0.96 3.83
C ASN A 337 10.05 -1.31 5.26
N ALA A 338 10.69 -2.29 5.90
CA ALA A 338 10.43 -2.65 7.29
C ALA A 338 10.85 -1.52 8.24
N ALA A 339 12.01 -0.89 7.99
CA ALA A 339 12.47 0.26 8.76
C ALA A 339 11.50 1.43 8.66
N ASN A 340 11.02 1.72 7.46
CA ASN A 340 10.01 2.76 7.23
C ASN A 340 8.69 2.44 7.94
N LEU A 341 8.24 1.20 7.88
CA LEU A 341 7.01 0.76 8.55
C LEU A 341 7.06 1.02 10.06
N ALA A 342 8.17 0.65 10.73
CA ALA A 342 8.33 0.87 12.16
C ALA A 342 8.46 2.36 12.51
N ALA A 343 9.22 3.13 11.71
CA ALA A 343 9.36 4.56 11.92
C ALA A 343 8.04 5.32 11.75
N ASP A 344 7.22 4.95 10.75
CA ASP A 344 5.88 5.53 10.54
C ASP A 344 4.97 5.30 11.73
N GLU A 345 5.06 4.13 12.36
CA GLU A 345 4.26 3.86 13.56
C GLU A 345 4.69 4.71 14.75
N PHE A 346 6.01 4.87 14.99
CA PHE A 346 6.50 5.78 16.02
C PHE A 346 6.05 7.22 15.76
N LEU A 347 6.08 7.67 14.50
CA LEU A 347 5.62 9.02 14.12
C LEU A 347 4.13 9.18 14.33
N ALA A 348 3.31 8.19 13.97
CA ALA A 348 1.86 8.20 14.20
C ALA A 348 1.52 8.28 15.69
N ARG A 349 2.32 7.68 16.55
CA ARG A 349 2.19 7.75 18.02
C ARG A 349 2.79 9.02 18.64
N ASN A 350 3.24 9.98 17.86
CA ASN A 350 4.01 11.15 18.33
C ASN A 350 5.33 10.81 19.10
N GLN A 351 5.85 9.62 18.88
CA GLN A 351 7.12 9.14 19.45
C GLN A 351 8.31 9.52 18.56
N ARG A 352 8.42 10.80 18.19
CA ARG A 352 9.44 11.31 17.24
C ARG A 352 10.89 11.01 17.64
N PRO A 353 11.30 11.13 18.93
CA PRO A 353 12.65 10.74 19.34
C PRO A 353 12.93 9.25 19.09
N ALA A 354 11.95 8.38 19.36
CA ALA A 354 12.08 6.94 19.10
C ALA A 354 12.22 6.66 17.60
N ALA A 355 11.43 7.33 16.75
CA ALA A 355 11.55 7.23 15.30
C ALA A 355 12.95 7.65 14.80
N ALA A 356 13.46 8.80 15.27
CA ALA A 356 14.78 9.28 14.89
C ALA A 356 15.91 8.34 15.36
N GLN A 357 15.83 7.85 16.61
CA GLN A 357 16.79 6.90 17.16
C GLN A 357 16.76 5.57 16.39
N PHE A 358 15.56 5.07 16.07
CA PHE A 358 15.39 3.84 15.31
C PHE A 358 16.00 3.96 13.91
N LEU A 359 15.64 5.00 13.15
CA LEU A 359 16.20 5.27 11.82
C LEU A 359 17.72 5.50 11.87
N GLY A 360 18.24 6.14 12.94
CA GLY A 360 19.68 6.29 13.15
C GLY A 360 20.41 4.95 13.29
N LYS A 361 19.85 3.99 14.01
CA LYS A 361 20.39 2.63 14.12
C LYS A 361 20.36 1.90 12.76
N ILE A 362 19.27 2.07 12.00
CA ILE A 362 19.14 1.51 10.64
C ILE A 362 20.22 2.09 9.72
N LEU A 363 20.42 3.40 9.73
CA LEU A 363 21.46 4.08 8.93
C LEU A 363 22.87 3.63 9.34
N GLN A 364 23.14 3.51 10.66
CA GLN A 364 24.42 2.99 11.15
C GLN A 364 24.69 1.58 10.66
N THR A 365 23.70 0.69 10.77
CA THR A 365 23.80 -0.70 10.28
C THR A 365 24.01 -0.74 8.77
N TRP A 366 23.33 0.14 8.03
CA TRP A 366 23.49 0.29 6.58
C TRP A 366 24.92 0.69 6.21
N ASN A 367 25.45 1.71 6.86
CA ASN A 367 26.80 2.23 6.59
C ASN A 367 27.92 1.26 6.99
N ALA A 368 27.66 0.35 7.93
CA ALA A 368 28.62 -0.67 8.34
C ALA A 368 28.73 -1.86 7.34
N GLN A 369 27.83 -1.95 6.34
CA GLN A 369 27.90 -3.01 5.35
C GLN A 369 29.01 -2.77 4.32
N SER A 370 29.68 -3.86 3.95
CA SER A 370 30.65 -3.87 2.84
C SER A 370 29.93 -4.09 1.52
N TRP A 371 29.46 -2.99 0.92
CA TRP A 371 28.80 -3.04 -0.40
C TRP A 371 29.81 -3.21 -1.52
N ASN A 372 29.55 -4.09 -2.49
CA ASN A 372 30.29 -4.08 -3.75
C ASN A 372 29.95 -2.83 -4.58
N LYS A 373 30.73 -2.57 -5.64
CA LYS A 373 30.56 -1.35 -6.45
C LYS A 373 29.18 -1.24 -7.08
N LYS A 374 28.63 -2.36 -7.59
CA LYS A 374 27.33 -2.42 -8.24
C LYS A 374 26.21 -2.13 -7.25
N ASP A 375 26.25 -2.75 -6.07
CA ASP A 375 25.24 -2.54 -5.03
C ASP A 375 25.27 -1.10 -4.49
N LYS A 376 26.49 -0.50 -4.40
CA LYS A 376 26.62 0.92 -4.03
C LYS A 376 25.96 1.85 -5.03
N GLU A 377 26.11 1.59 -6.33
CA GLU A 377 25.48 2.39 -7.37
C GLU A 377 23.96 2.20 -7.40
N GLU A 378 23.47 0.95 -7.21
CA GLU A 378 22.05 0.62 -7.24
C GLU A 378 21.30 1.18 -6.02
N PHE A 379 21.95 1.24 -4.86
CA PHE A 379 21.30 1.66 -3.59
C PHE A 379 21.86 2.98 -3.03
N LEU A 380 22.43 3.82 -3.88
CA LEU A 380 23.07 5.09 -3.50
C LEU A 380 22.12 6.00 -2.69
N ASP A 381 20.86 6.01 -3.07
CA ASP A 381 19.84 6.88 -2.50
C ASP A 381 19.32 6.43 -1.13
N VAL A 382 19.56 5.18 -0.72
CA VAL A 382 18.97 4.65 0.52
C VAL A 382 19.51 5.38 1.75
N ALA A 383 20.82 5.52 1.85
CA ALA A 383 21.44 6.21 2.99
C ALA A 383 21.02 7.69 3.04
N ASP A 384 20.94 8.35 1.88
CA ASP A 384 20.54 9.75 1.80
C ASP A 384 19.06 9.94 2.09
N ASN A 385 18.21 9.02 1.69
CA ASN A 385 16.80 9.04 2.05
C ASN A 385 16.59 8.83 3.56
N LEU A 386 17.34 7.91 4.18
CA LEU A 386 17.32 7.73 5.64
C LEU A 386 17.80 8.99 6.36
N LYS A 387 18.90 9.63 5.92
CA LYS A 387 19.40 10.91 6.48
C LYS A 387 18.35 12.01 6.36
N LYS A 388 17.77 12.21 5.16
CA LYS A 388 16.71 13.21 4.93
C LYS A 388 15.51 12.95 5.83
N ARG A 389 15.15 11.70 6.04
CA ARG A 389 14.04 11.33 6.90
C ARG A 389 14.35 11.63 8.39
N ILE A 390 15.55 11.32 8.87
CA ILE A 390 15.99 11.70 10.21
C ILE A 390 15.99 13.22 10.35
N ALA A 391 16.58 13.94 9.40
CA ALA A 391 16.61 15.39 9.36
C ALA A 391 15.21 16.00 9.41
N SER A 392 14.26 15.43 8.66
CA SER A 392 12.85 15.87 8.69
C SER A 392 12.20 15.76 10.08
N ILE A 393 12.72 14.93 10.98
CA ILE A 393 12.25 14.79 12.35
C ILE A 393 13.02 15.74 13.29
N THR A 394 14.34 15.80 13.16
CA THR A 394 15.27 16.42 14.13
C THR A 394 15.66 17.85 13.81
N GLU A 395 15.60 18.25 12.53
CA GLU A 395 15.97 19.60 12.11
C GLU A 395 14.82 20.60 12.27
N PRO A 396 15.14 21.91 12.30
CA PRO A 396 14.14 22.95 12.27
C PRO A 396 13.21 22.80 11.06
N ASN A 397 11.90 22.86 11.32
CA ASN A 397 10.88 22.77 10.29
C ASN A 397 9.72 23.67 10.66
N GLY A 398 9.05 24.24 9.66
CA GLY A 398 7.87 25.05 9.88
C GLY A 398 7.03 25.17 8.62
N THR A 399 5.73 25.33 8.81
CA THR A 399 4.74 25.53 7.76
C THR A 399 3.66 26.48 8.23
N PHE A 400 3.12 27.27 7.32
CA PHE A 400 1.96 28.10 7.59
C PHE A 400 0.69 27.27 7.41
N ASP A 401 -0.19 27.37 8.40
CA ASP A 401 -1.56 26.89 8.29
C ASP A 401 -2.44 28.08 7.88
N MET A 402 -2.98 28.01 6.67
CA MET A 402 -3.78 29.08 6.08
C MET A 402 -5.25 28.70 6.07
N ASP A 403 -5.91 28.87 7.20
CA ASP A 403 -7.36 28.66 7.33
C ASP A 403 -8.18 29.63 6.47
N LYS A 404 -7.68 30.87 6.25
CA LYS A 404 -8.33 31.88 5.42
C LYS A 404 -7.44 32.24 4.22
N ARG A 405 -7.92 31.91 3.05
CA ARG A 405 -7.22 32.21 1.78
C ARG A 405 -7.53 33.57 1.19
N THR A 406 -8.59 34.23 1.67
CA THR A 406 -9.05 35.53 1.18
C THR A 406 -9.49 36.38 2.35
N LEU A 407 -8.98 37.61 2.41
CA LEU A 407 -9.17 38.55 3.52
C LEU A 407 -9.55 39.92 2.94
N LEU A 408 -10.33 40.69 3.67
CA LEU A 408 -10.65 42.07 3.29
C LEU A 408 -9.48 42.98 3.65
N ALA A 409 -9.24 43.98 2.82
CA ALA A 409 -8.19 44.97 3.06
C ALA A 409 -8.46 45.73 4.36
N GLY A 410 -7.47 45.79 5.25
CA GLY A 410 -7.55 46.45 6.53
C GLY A 410 -8.10 45.61 7.68
N GLU A 411 -8.50 44.35 7.43
CA GLU A 411 -8.81 43.44 8.53
C GLU A 411 -7.53 42.97 9.23
N PRO A 412 -7.50 42.93 10.57
CA PRO A 412 -6.40 42.33 11.31
C PRO A 412 -6.34 40.83 11.03
N VAL A 413 -5.19 40.34 10.61
CA VAL A 413 -4.95 38.94 10.27
C VAL A 413 -3.89 38.34 11.13
N THR A 414 -4.18 37.18 11.65
CA THR A 414 -3.19 36.33 12.33
C THR A 414 -3.04 35.05 11.54
N VAL A 415 -1.80 34.72 11.19
CA VAL A 415 -1.46 33.49 10.47
C VAL A 415 -0.87 32.51 11.46
N SER A 416 -1.40 31.28 11.47
CA SER A 416 -0.84 30.20 12.29
C SER A 416 0.40 29.62 11.63
N PHE A 417 1.51 29.60 12.35
CA PHE A 417 2.77 29.01 11.94
C PHE A 417 3.07 27.79 12.80
N SER A 418 2.91 26.62 12.22
CA SER A 418 3.26 25.36 12.86
C SER A 418 4.76 25.11 12.69
N TYR A 419 5.50 24.93 13.78
CA TYR A 419 6.95 24.75 13.76
C TYR A 419 7.41 23.70 14.77
N ARG A 420 8.63 23.19 14.55
CA ARG A 420 9.35 22.33 15.51
C ARG A 420 10.86 22.57 15.42
N ASN A 421 11.58 22.25 16.49
CA ASN A 421 13.04 22.27 16.59
C ASN A 421 13.66 23.65 16.24
N ALA A 422 12.88 24.71 16.20
CA ALA A 422 13.32 26.05 15.86
C ALA A 422 13.17 26.99 17.05
N SER A 423 14.22 27.75 17.37
CA SER A 423 14.19 28.79 18.40
C SER A 423 13.91 30.19 17.83
N ARG A 424 14.06 30.35 16.51
CA ARG A 424 13.83 31.61 15.81
C ARG A 424 13.28 31.35 14.41
N ALA A 425 12.48 32.28 13.92
CA ALA A 425 12.07 32.33 12.53
C ALA A 425 12.10 33.78 12.02
N ARG A 426 12.57 33.98 10.79
CA ARG A 426 12.42 35.26 10.12
C ARG A 426 11.17 35.21 9.24
N VAL A 427 10.24 36.13 9.51
CA VAL A 427 9.02 36.28 8.74
C VAL A 427 9.15 37.47 7.81
N ALA A 428 9.10 37.21 6.50
CA ALA A 428 9.15 38.25 5.48
C ALA A 428 7.80 38.33 4.75
N ILE A 429 7.23 39.52 4.68
CA ILE A 429 5.97 39.80 3.99
C ILE A 429 6.30 40.53 2.70
N ARG A 430 5.91 39.98 1.57
CA ARG A 430 6.12 40.57 0.24
C ARG A 430 4.83 40.58 -0.54
N PRO A 431 4.52 41.72 -1.25
CA PRO A 431 3.39 41.74 -2.14
C PRO A 431 3.66 40.87 -3.37
N VAL A 432 2.61 40.30 -3.94
CA VAL A 432 2.68 39.58 -5.20
C VAL A 432 2.08 40.45 -6.28
N ASP A 433 2.84 40.70 -7.37
CA ASP A 433 2.34 41.41 -8.54
C ASP A 433 1.39 40.52 -9.36
N MET A 434 0.16 40.46 -8.89
CA MET A 434 -0.90 39.68 -9.53
C MET A 434 -1.25 40.20 -10.93
N LYS A 435 -1.13 41.51 -11.18
CA LYS A 435 -1.42 42.07 -12.47
C LYS A 435 -0.44 41.60 -13.53
N ARG A 436 0.85 41.72 -13.25
CA ARG A 436 1.92 41.23 -14.13
C ARG A 436 1.81 39.71 -14.36
N TRP A 437 1.51 38.96 -13.31
CA TRP A 437 1.32 37.50 -13.42
C TRP A 437 0.14 37.14 -14.33
N GLN A 438 -0.98 37.87 -14.23
CA GLN A 438 -2.15 37.68 -15.08
C GLN A 438 -1.89 38.05 -16.52
N GLU A 439 -1.21 39.23 -16.79
CA GLU A 439 -0.88 39.68 -18.09
C GLU A 439 0.03 38.70 -18.84
N GLU A 440 1.15 38.30 -18.24
CA GLU A 440 2.07 37.32 -18.83
C GLU A 440 1.39 35.96 -19.11
N ARG A 441 0.36 35.67 -18.37
CA ARG A 441 -0.43 34.44 -18.54
C ARG A 441 -1.42 34.55 -19.71
N MET A 442 -2.06 35.69 -19.84
CA MET A 442 -2.96 35.95 -20.96
C MET A 442 -2.19 35.95 -22.27
N ASP A 443 -0.99 36.51 -22.30
CA ASP A 443 -0.10 36.47 -23.48
C ASP A 443 0.24 35.01 -23.87
N LYS A 444 0.54 34.16 -22.90
CA LYS A 444 0.78 32.74 -23.16
C LYS A 444 -0.45 31.99 -23.68
N VAL A 445 -1.64 32.34 -23.21
CA VAL A 445 -2.89 31.79 -23.72
C VAL A 445 -3.15 32.23 -25.16
N GLN A 446 -2.93 33.53 -25.47
CA GLN A 446 -3.13 34.09 -26.81
C GLN A 446 -2.13 33.53 -27.82
N THR A 447 -0.89 33.28 -27.40
CA THR A 447 0.18 32.78 -28.29
C THR A 447 0.19 31.25 -28.41
N SER A 448 -0.63 30.52 -27.65
CA SER A 448 -0.67 29.06 -27.69
C SER A 448 -1.35 28.52 -28.94
N LYS A 449 -0.62 27.74 -29.73
CA LYS A 449 -1.12 27.09 -30.95
C LYS A 449 -2.08 25.92 -30.70
N THR A 450 -2.25 25.47 -29.46
CA THR A 450 -3.09 24.34 -29.12
C THR A 450 -4.12 24.70 -28.05
N LEU A 451 -5.40 24.50 -28.39
CA LEU A 451 -6.53 24.83 -27.52
C LEU A 451 -6.46 24.15 -26.13
N GLY A 452 -5.96 22.92 -26.08
CA GLY A 452 -5.81 22.15 -24.83
C GLY A 452 -4.74 22.73 -23.89
N LYS A 453 -3.66 23.30 -24.42
CA LYS A 453 -2.61 23.95 -23.63
C LYS A 453 -3.10 25.31 -23.12
N ALA A 454 -3.77 26.08 -23.97
CA ALA A 454 -4.42 27.33 -23.61
C ALA A 454 -5.45 27.14 -22.50
N TYR A 455 -6.24 26.06 -22.57
CA TYR A 455 -7.23 25.74 -21.56
C TYR A 455 -6.60 25.40 -20.20
N LYS A 456 -5.54 24.56 -20.17
CA LYS A 456 -4.77 24.26 -18.94
C LYS A 456 -4.17 25.52 -18.31
N ASP A 457 -3.60 26.41 -19.15
CA ASP A 457 -2.97 27.61 -18.65
C ASP A 457 -4.01 28.63 -18.13
N ARG A 458 -5.22 28.64 -18.64
CA ARG A 458 -6.33 29.52 -18.23
C ARG A 458 -6.86 29.15 -16.83
N TYR A 459 -6.88 27.85 -16.48
CA TYR A 459 -7.50 27.35 -15.27
C TYR A 459 -6.52 26.98 -14.13
N SER A 460 -5.20 27.25 -14.29
CA SER A 460 -4.30 27.10 -13.16
C SER A 460 -4.64 28.17 -12.11
N ASN A 461 -5.05 27.68 -10.97
CA ASN A 461 -5.62 28.47 -9.90
C ASN A 461 -4.54 29.23 -9.08
N LEU A 462 -4.98 30.15 -8.22
CA LEU A 462 -4.13 30.89 -7.30
C LEU A 462 -3.26 29.97 -6.43
N GLY A 463 -3.75 28.78 -6.08
CA GLY A 463 -2.99 27.78 -5.33
C GLY A 463 -1.72 27.31 -6.06
N ASN A 464 -1.78 27.14 -7.39
CA ASN A 464 -0.60 26.79 -8.17
C ASN A 464 0.41 27.94 -8.22
N LEU A 465 -0.05 29.20 -8.28
CA LEU A 465 0.84 30.34 -8.17
C LEU A 465 1.55 30.37 -6.82
N LEU A 466 0.82 30.25 -5.74
CA LEU A 466 1.39 30.25 -4.38
C LEU A 466 2.39 29.11 -4.17
N PHE A 467 2.06 27.92 -4.66
CA PHE A 467 2.98 26.80 -4.65
C PHE A 467 4.26 27.08 -5.46
N SER A 468 4.10 27.64 -6.66
CA SER A 468 5.24 27.96 -7.54
C SER A 468 6.12 29.07 -6.97
N LEU A 469 5.54 30.06 -6.32
CA LEU A 469 6.30 31.14 -5.63
C LEU A 469 7.20 30.58 -4.51
N LEU A 470 6.81 29.46 -3.88
CA LEU A 470 7.58 28.81 -2.83
C LEU A 470 8.64 27.84 -3.35
N HIS A 471 8.42 27.22 -4.52
CA HIS A 471 9.21 26.11 -5.00
C HIS A 471 9.95 26.34 -6.32
N ASP A 472 9.63 27.42 -7.06
CA ASP A 472 10.22 27.74 -8.33
C ASP A 472 10.80 29.16 -8.33
N SER A 473 12.13 29.25 -8.36
CA SER A 473 12.86 30.53 -8.34
C SER A 473 12.49 31.45 -9.53
N SER A 474 11.99 30.91 -10.64
CA SER A 474 11.55 31.69 -11.80
C SER A 474 10.33 32.55 -11.47
N TYR A 475 9.55 32.22 -10.47
CA TYR A 475 8.41 33.00 -9.99
C TYR A 475 8.80 34.14 -9.04
N ALA A 476 10.05 34.20 -8.55
CA ALA A 476 10.52 35.28 -7.68
C ALA A 476 10.34 36.66 -8.32
N ARG A 477 10.29 36.77 -9.66
CA ARG A 477 10.04 37.99 -10.42
C ARG A 477 8.67 38.64 -10.18
N TYR A 478 7.72 37.90 -9.59
CA TYR A 478 6.40 38.41 -9.22
C TYR A 478 6.34 38.88 -7.77
N LEU A 479 7.41 38.69 -6.99
CA LEU A 479 7.50 39.16 -5.62
C LEU A 479 8.03 40.63 -5.63
N GLY A 480 7.27 41.52 -5.03
CA GLY A 480 7.71 42.86 -4.74
C GLY A 480 8.71 42.97 -3.60
N GLU A 481 9.08 44.20 -3.26
CA GLU A 481 9.97 44.48 -2.12
C GLU A 481 9.35 44.04 -0.82
N GLU A 482 10.20 43.65 0.14
CA GLU A 482 9.78 43.26 1.48
C GLU A 482 9.14 44.44 2.21
N ILE A 483 7.85 44.30 2.52
CA ILE A 483 7.10 45.34 3.27
C ILE A 483 7.48 45.32 4.74
N LYS A 484 7.65 44.12 5.30
CA LYS A 484 8.01 43.88 6.69
C LYS A 484 8.78 42.59 6.82
N GLY A 485 9.86 42.61 7.59
CA GLY A 485 10.64 41.44 7.98
C GLY A 485 10.94 41.51 9.46
N ASP A 486 10.34 40.62 10.24
CA ASP A 486 10.58 40.53 11.68
C ASP A 486 11.23 39.19 12.01
N GLU A 487 12.16 39.22 12.94
CA GLU A 487 12.62 38.02 13.60
C GLU A 487 11.73 37.72 14.80
N ILE A 488 11.15 36.55 14.84
CA ILE A 488 10.32 36.08 15.94
C ILE A 488 11.06 35.03 16.75
N THR A 489 11.00 35.16 18.08
CA THR A 489 11.49 34.13 18.98
C THR A 489 10.44 33.04 19.11
N LEU A 490 10.89 31.82 18.96
CA LEU A 490 10.08 30.61 19.06
C LEU A 490 10.52 29.82 20.29
N THR A 491 9.61 29.12 20.91
CA THR A 491 9.93 28.24 22.02
C THR A 491 9.89 26.80 21.51
N PRO A 492 11.06 26.20 21.19
CA PRO A 492 11.09 24.83 20.72
C PRO A 492 10.60 23.90 21.83
N GLY A 493 9.69 23.01 21.48
CA GLY A 493 9.22 22.00 22.41
C GLY A 493 10.18 20.84 22.54
N ASN A 494 10.05 20.13 23.65
CA ASN A 494 10.74 18.85 23.82
C ASN A 494 10.19 17.79 22.88
N ARG A 495 10.97 16.74 22.61
CA ARG A 495 10.55 15.54 21.85
C ARG A 495 10.21 15.80 20.38
N HIS A 496 10.75 16.84 19.76
CA HIS A 496 10.48 17.18 18.35
C HIS A 496 8.98 17.36 18.03
N LEU A 497 8.19 17.83 18.97
CA LEU A 497 6.77 18.07 18.77
C LEU A 497 6.53 19.38 18.00
N ASN A 498 5.42 19.45 17.29
CA ASN A 498 4.99 20.67 16.63
C ASN A 498 4.40 21.65 17.66
N HIS A 499 4.68 22.93 17.47
CA HIS A 499 4.12 24.05 18.16
C HIS A 499 3.49 25.02 17.19
N ILE A 500 2.56 25.85 17.64
CA ILE A 500 1.98 26.92 16.83
C ILE A 500 2.39 28.27 17.39
N ALA A 501 2.89 29.14 16.52
CA ALA A 501 2.99 30.57 16.74
C ALA A 501 1.90 31.29 15.95
N HIS A 502 1.28 32.27 16.57
CA HIS A 502 0.30 33.13 15.91
C HIS A 502 0.98 34.43 15.50
N ILE A 503 1.13 34.63 14.19
CA ILE A 503 1.88 35.72 13.62
C ILE A 503 0.91 36.79 13.09
N PRO A 504 0.89 38.01 13.66
CA PRO A 504 0.07 39.08 13.13
C PRO A 504 0.63 39.59 11.81
N VAL A 505 -0.19 39.63 10.79
CA VAL A 505 0.16 40.13 9.45
C VAL A 505 -0.44 41.53 9.27
N PRO A 506 0.37 42.56 8.99
CA PRO A 506 -0.16 43.90 8.70
C PRO A 506 -0.91 43.86 7.36
N THR A 507 -2.14 44.29 7.38
CA THR A 507 -2.94 44.50 6.18
C THR A 507 -2.97 46.00 5.84
N ARG A 508 -2.72 46.34 4.59
CA ARG A 508 -2.86 47.70 4.13
C ARG A 508 -4.31 47.95 3.69
N LYS A 509 -4.83 49.13 4.02
CA LYS A 509 -6.01 49.66 3.31
C LYS A 509 -5.64 49.91 1.85
N PRO A 510 -6.55 49.67 0.90
CA PRO A 510 -6.30 49.93 -0.52
C PRO A 510 -5.88 51.35 -0.80
#